data_ea9a90fe38aa0db93d395f549e20805c
#
_entry.id   ea9a90fe38aa0db93d395f549e20805c
#
_cell.length_a   1.000
_cell.length_b   1.000
_cell.length_c   1.000
_cell.angle_alpha   90.00
_cell.angle_beta   90.00
_cell.angle_gamma   90.00
#
_symmetry.space_group_name_H-M   'P 1'
#
loop_
_entity.id
_entity.type
_entity.pdbx_description
1 polymer ?
#
loop_
_entity_poly.entity_id
_entity_poly.type
_entity_poly.pdbx_seq_one_letter_code
_entity_poly.pdbx_strand_id
1 'polypeptide(L)'
;MLRTFTRHLFVIAVLFTLAGTALSADPGIELPNDISVRGVSQSSDQKKGSVLIFNIYNSSPINANNENTRINITNANGLTDAFIHLFFIDGNTCNVADAFLCLTANQTASFLTSDLDPGITGYIVAVATNENGIPISFDYLMGDEYVKIFTGHFANLGALAISTATDQLNVTSVNEGISAALLFDGINYQRLPHVLAINNIPARADGNDTMVVLNRIGGDYSIGASKIGSFFGLLYDDAESVVSYSFSTNVCQYRASISNAFPRTTPRLDTIIPSGRSGWTKLWPTGTADNRPFGGAADLISLTGVVLNKNSNMKSSSNAFSGGRNMHHMTLTPLAVIVIPVFPASC
;
A
#
# COMPACT_ATOMS: atom_id res chain seq x y z
N MET A 1 56.63 -42.78 -4.61
CA MET A 1 55.59 -42.21 -5.49
C MET A 1 54.15 -42.44 -4.95
N LEU A 2 53.85 -43.49 -4.22
CA LEU A 2 52.48 -43.77 -3.73
C LEU A 2 51.98 -42.83 -2.62
N ARG A 3 52.85 -42.26 -1.77
CA ARG A 3 52.48 -41.35 -0.67
C ARG A 3 52.11 -39.90 -1.13
N THR A 4 52.59 -39.46 -2.25
CA THR A 4 52.30 -38.14 -2.82
C THR A 4 50.93 -38.15 -3.53
N PHE A 5 50.56 -39.26 -4.14
CA PHE A 5 49.28 -39.40 -4.83
C PHE A 5 48.09 -39.39 -3.88
N THR A 6 48.24 -40.03 -2.71
CA THR A 6 47.17 -40.07 -1.68
C THR A 6 46.93 -38.70 -1.04
N ARG A 7 47.97 -37.85 -0.91
CA ARG A 7 47.80 -36.48 -0.37
C ARG A 7 47.05 -35.56 -1.33
N HIS A 8 47.32 -35.66 -2.63
CA HIS A 8 46.60 -34.86 -3.63
C HIS A 8 45.15 -35.30 -3.82
N LEU A 9 44.87 -36.61 -3.69
CA LEU A 9 43.49 -37.09 -3.76
C LEU A 9 42.66 -36.66 -2.56
N PHE A 10 43.25 -36.56 -1.36
CA PHE A 10 42.53 -36.09 -0.16
C PHE A 10 42.28 -34.59 -0.20
N VAL A 11 43.17 -33.78 -0.76
CA VAL A 11 42.99 -32.33 -0.93
C VAL A 11 41.93 -32.03 -2.00
N ILE A 12 41.88 -32.82 -3.07
CA ILE A 12 40.86 -32.69 -4.10
C ILE A 12 39.50 -33.14 -3.56
N ALA A 13 39.41 -34.18 -2.77
CA ALA A 13 38.16 -34.64 -2.16
C ALA A 13 37.62 -33.64 -1.12
N VAL A 14 38.48 -32.97 -0.34
CA VAL A 14 38.08 -31.92 0.61
C VAL A 14 37.65 -30.64 -0.12
N LEU A 15 38.26 -30.31 -1.26
CA LEU A 15 37.82 -29.17 -2.09
C LEU A 15 36.48 -29.42 -2.78
N PHE A 16 36.15 -30.65 -3.16
CA PHE A 16 34.87 -31.02 -3.72
C PHE A 16 33.73 -31.06 -2.70
N THR A 17 34.02 -31.35 -1.44
CA THR A 17 33.02 -31.34 -0.37
C THR A 17 32.72 -29.94 0.17
N LEU A 18 33.59 -28.95 -0.06
CA LEU A 18 33.34 -27.53 0.28
C LEU A 18 32.65 -26.76 -0.84
N ALA A 19 32.58 -27.30 -2.06
CA ALA A 19 31.86 -26.67 -3.18
C ALA A 19 30.37 -27.04 -3.24
N GLY A 20 29.87 -27.86 -2.29
CA GLY A 20 28.54 -28.47 -2.36
C GLY A 20 27.42 -27.77 -1.60
N THR A 21 27.61 -26.55 -1.06
CA THR A 21 26.55 -25.87 -0.30
C THR A 21 26.43 -24.38 -0.59
N ALA A 22 26.91 -23.91 -1.73
CA ALA A 22 26.38 -22.71 -2.30
C ALA A 22 25.18 -23.09 -3.19
N LEU A 23 24.14 -23.66 -2.61
CA LEU A 23 22.80 -23.41 -3.08
C LEU A 23 22.59 -21.89 -2.85
N SER A 24 22.99 -21.09 -3.85
CA SER A 24 22.45 -19.75 -3.93
C SER A 24 20.95 -19.99 -3.90
N ALA A 25 20.28 -19.61 -2.79
CA ALA A 25 18.86 -19.47 -2.81
C ALA A 25 18.58 -18.59 -4.02
N ASP A 26 17.92 -19.13 -5.04
CA ASP A 26 17.40 -18.34 -6.14
C ASP A 26 16.55 -17.25 -5.46
N PRO A 27 16.91 -15.97 -5.54
CA PRO A 27 16.20 -14.92 -4.82
C PRO A 27 14.75 -14.78 -5.28
N GLY A 28 14.30 -15.56 -6.25
CA GLY A 28 12.92 -15.66 -6.71
C GLY A 28 12.16 -16.89 -6.19
N ILE A 29 12.83 -17.87 -5.56
CA ILE A 29 12.20 -19.05 -4.98
C ILE A 29 12.15 -18.88 -3.44
N GLU A 30 11.32 -17.97 -2.97
CA GLU A 30 10.81 -18.08 -1.60
C GLU A 30 9.95 -19.34 -1.57
N LEU A 31 10.31 -20.31 -0.75
CA LEU A 31 9.43 -21.43 -0.47
C LEU A 31 8.08 -20.85 -0.03
N PRO A 32 6.96 -21.28 -0.65
CA PRO A 32 5.65 -20.96 -0.11
C PRO A 32 5.71 -21.36 1.37
N ASN A 33 5.39 -20.41 2.28
CA ASN A 33 5.26 -20.71 3.70
C ASN A 33 6.55 -20.70 4.54
N ASP A 34 7.56 -19.91 4.20
CA ASP A 34 8.65 -19.65 5.15
C ASP A 34 8.15 -18.72 6.27
N ILE A 35 7.64 -19.35 7.33
CA ILE A 35 7.11 -18.70 8.53
C ILE A 35 8.17 -17.85 9.23
N SER A 36 9.46 -18.18 9.09
CA SER A 36 10.54 -17.46 9.76
C SER A 36 10.71 -16.02 9.24
N VAL A 37 10.32 -15.75 7.99
CA VAL A 37 10.44 -14.44 7.35
C VAL A 37 9.13 -13.64 7.46
N ARG A 38 7.97 -14.31 7.59
CA ARG A 38 6.65 -13.69 7.57
C ARG A 38 6.37 -12.76 8.75
N GLY A 39 6.78 -13.14 9.97
CA GLY A 39 6.52 -12.34 11.17
C GLY A 39 7.29 -11.02 11.24
N VAL A 40 8.33 -10.85 10.42
CA VAL A 40 9.22 -9.67 10.43
C VAL A 40 9.01 -8.80 9.19
N SER A 41 8.41 -9.35 8.12
CA SER A 41 8.23 -8.63 6.85
C SER A 41 7.10 -7.62 6.95
N GLN A 42 7.41 -6.39 6.58
CA GLN A 42 6.43 -5.31 6.46
C GLN A 42 5.72 -5.39 5.10
N SER A 43 4.52 -4.79 5.03
CA SER A 43 3.86 -4.52 3.75
C SER A 43 4.77 -3.67 2.85
N SER A 44 4.78 -3.98 1.55
CA SER A 44 5.67 -3.33 0.57
C SER A 44 4.99 -3.28 -0.80
N ASP A 45 5.37 -2.32 -1.61
CA ASP A 45 5.00 -2.19 -3.03
C ASP A 45 5.96 -2.94 -3.97
N GLN A 46 6.96 -3.64 -3.42
CA GLN A 46 7.98 -4.38 -4.16
C GLN A 46 7.90 -5.89 -3.94
N LYS A 47 6.78 -6.39 -3.49
CA LYS A 47 6.58 -7.82 -3.21
C LYS A 47 5.19 -8.30 -3.62
N LYS A 48 4.98 -9.60 -3.56
CA LYS A 48 3.68 -10.27 -3.69
C LYS A 48 3.00 -10.40 -2.31
N GLY A 49 1.68 -10.58 -2.29
CA GLY A 49 0.89 -10.76 -1.06
C GLY A 49 -0.46 -11.41 -1.31
N SER A 50 -1.20 -11.64 -0.25
CA SER A 50 -2.61 -12.10 -0.29
C SER A 50 -3.60 -10.94 -0.31
N VAL A 51 -3.18 -9.76 0.15
CA VAL A 51 -3.96 -8.53 0.08
C VAL A 51 -3.12 -7.47 -0.62
N LEU A 52 -3.75 -6.74 -1.56
CA LEU A 52 -3.15 -5.59 -2.25
C LEU A 52 -3.95 -4.34 -1.92
N ILE A 53 -3.25 -3.24 -1.64
CA ILE A 53 -3.86 -1.92 -1.47
C ILE A 53 -3.34 -1.01 -2.57
N PHE A 54 -4.24 -0.54 -3.44
CA PHE A 54 -3.99 0.50 -4.43
C PHE A 54 -4.38 1.83 -3.79
N ASN A 55 -3.40 2.67 -3.53
CA ASN A 55 -3.55 3.81 -2.65
C ASN A 55 -4.37 4.96 -3.23
N ILE A 56 -4.58 4.99 -4.54
CA ILE A 56 -5.32 6.05 -5.19
C ILE A 56 -5.95 5.56 -6.49
N TYR A 57 -7.23 5.85 -6.70
CA TYR A 57 -7.80 5.77 -8.03
C TYR A 57 -8.70 6.96 -8.32
N ASN A 58 -8.83 7.27 -9.58
CA ASN A 58 -9.80 8.19 -10.15
C ASN A 58 -10.50 7.48 -11.31
N SER A 59 -11.77 7.74 -11.48
CA SER A 59 -12.57 7.09 -12.52
C SER A 59 -13.57 8.10 -13.13
N SER A 60 -13.05 9.02 -13.96
CA SER A 60 -13.94 9.99 -14.62
C SER A 60 -14.63 9.35 -15.83
N PRO A 61 -15.96 9.22 -15.84
CA PRO A 61 -16.69 8.70 -16.99
C PRO A 61 -16.76 9.71 -18.16
N ILE A 62 -16.54 10.99 -17.87
CA ILE A 62 -16.67 12.08 -18.87
C ILE A 62 -15.31 12.37 -19.52
N ASN A 63 -14.22 12.23 -18.78
CA ASN A 63 -12.88 12.60 -19.19
C ASN A 63 -11.85 11.48 -18.95
N ALA A 64 -12.23 10.24 -19.24
CA ALA A 64 -11.45 9.03 -18.95
C ALA A 64 -10.04 9.03 -19.55
N ASN A 65 -9.79 9.80 -20.62
CA ASN A 65 -8.46 9.92 -21.21
C ASN A 65 -7.48 10.76 -20.37
N ASN A 66 -7.97 11.71 -19.59
CA ASN A 66 -7.16 12.65 -18.82
C ASN A 66 -7.26 12.41 -17.30
N GLU A 67 -8.32 11.74 -16.85
CA GLU A 67 -8.58 11.47 -15.44
C GLU A 67 -9.10 10.05 -15.28
N ASN A 68 -8.23 9.11 -15.02
CA ASN A 68 -8.54 7.70 -14.87
C ASN A 68 -7.37 6.97 -14.21
N THR A 69 -7.64 5.77 -13.74
CA THR A 69 -6.62 4.86 -13.23
C THR A 69 -6.71 3.53 -13.98
N ARG A 70 -5.57 3.06 -14.47
CA ARG A 70 -5.42 1.69 -14.94
C ARG A 70 -4.83 0.86 -13.81
N ILE A 71 -5.51 -0.22 -13.47
CA ILE A 71 -5.07 -1.22 -12.50
C ILE A 71 -4.56 -2.44 -13.25
N ASN A 72 -3.42 -2.97 -12.82
CA ASN A 72 -2.92 -4.26 -13.26
C ASN A 72 -2.81 -5.16 -12.03
N ILE A 73 -3.30 -6.40 -12.13
CA ILE A 73 -3.17 -7.42 -11.09
C ILE A 73 -2.68 -8.70 -11.74
N THR A 74 -1.64 -9.28 -11.16
CA THR A 74 -1.02 -10.52 -11.64
C THR A 74 -1.13 -11.60 -10.57
N ASN A 75 -1.58 -12.77 -10.99
CA ASN A 75 -1.40 -14.00 -10.24
C ASN A 75 -0.04 -14.60 -10.62
N ALA A 76 0.93 -14.50 -9.72
CA ALA A 76 2.28 -15.04 -9.93
C ALA A 76 2.42 -16.51 -9.49
N ASN A 77 1.30 -17.18 -9.14
CA ASN A 77 1.29 -18.62 -8.92
C ASN A 77 1.28 -19.36 -10.27
N GLY A 78 2.23 -20.26 -10.47
CA GLY A 78 2.34 -21.02 -11.72
C GLY A 78 1.39 -22.22 -11.83
N LEU A 79 0.63 -22.56 -10.80
CA LEU A 79 -0.15 -23.80 -10.71
C LEU A 79 -1.61 -23.59 -10.33
N THR A 80 -1.93 -22.50 -9.63
CA THR A 80 -3.25 -22.32 -8.99
C THR A 80 -3.90 -21.03 -9.46
N ASP A 81 -5.18 -21.10 -9.74
CA ASP A 81 -6.01 -19.93 -10.05
C ASP A 81 -6.22 -19.07 -8.82
N ALA A 82 -6.41 -17.79 -9.02
CA ALA A 82 -6.67 -16.80 -7.97
C ALA A 82 -8.08 -16.22 -8.12
N PHE A 83 -8.86 -16.28 -7.06
CA PHE A 83 -10.10 -15.53 -6.89
C PHE A 83 -9.81 -14.31 -6.06
N ILE A 84 -10.13 -13.14 -6.56
CA ILE A 84 -9.77 -11.86 -5.95
C ILE A 84 -11.04 -11.05 -5.75
N HIS A 85 -11.36 -10.74 -4.49
CA HIS A 85 -12.45 -9.82 -4.17
C HIS A 85 -11.89 -8.40 -4.13
N LEU A 86 -12.37 -7.55 -5.04
CA LEU A 86 -11.96 -6.15 -5.16
C LEU A 86 -12.98 -5.27 -4.43
N PHE A 87 -12.50 -4.37 -3.58
CA PHE A 87 -13.30 -3.38 -2.88
C PHE A 87 -12.86 -1.99 -3.34
N PHE A 88 -13.78 -1.23 -3.93
CA PHE A 88 -13.59 0.16 -4.35
C PHE A 88 -14.16 1.06 -3.26
N ILE A 89 -13.30 1.77 -2.55
CA ILE A 89 -13.70 2.63 -1.44
C ILE A 89 -13.79 4.08 -1.93
N ASP A 90 -15.00 4.67 -1.88
CA ASP A 90 -15.19 6.10 -2.11
C ASP A 90 -14.48 6.89 -1.00
N GLY A 91 -13.50 7.67 -1.40
CA GLY A 91 -12.69 8.44 -0.48
C GLY A 91 -13.46 9.47 0.34
N ASN A 92 -14.56 9.99 -0.17
CA ASN A 92 -15.35 11.03 0.49
C ASN A 92 -16.45 10.46 1.37
N THR A 93 -17.25 9.53 0.82
CA THR A 93 -18.45 9.01 1.51
C THR A 93 -18.16 7.80 2.35
N CYS A 94 -17.04 7.12 2.10
CA CYS A 94 -16.68 5.83 2.69
C CYS A 94 -17.58 4.66 2.25
N ASN A 95 -18.41 4.84 1.26
CA ASN A 95 -19.15 3.75 0.64
C ASN A 95 -18.19 2.81 -0.07
N VAL A 96 -18.58 1.55 -0.17
CA VAL A 96 -17.79 0.50 -0.79
C VAL A 96 -18.62 -0.14 -1.89
N ALA A 97 -18.07 -0.17 -3.09
CA ALA A 97 -18.51 -1.04 -4.17
C ALA A 97 -17.54 -2.23 -4.27
N ASP A 98 -18.01 -3.37 -4.75
CA ASP A 98 -17.17 -4.56 -4.87
C ASP A 98 -17.36 -5.27 -6.21
N ALA A 99 -16.34 -6.04 -6.58
CA ALA A 99 -16.33 -6.89 -7.76
C ALA A 99 -15.38 -8.07 -7.56
N PHE A 100 -15.58 -9.15 -8.32
CA PHE A 100 -14.63 -10.25 -8.38
C PHE A 100 -13.76 -10.18 -9.63
N LEU A 101 -12.52 -10.62 -9.49
CA LEU A 101 -11.57 -10.84 -10.55
C LEU A 101 -11.00 -12.24 -10.42
N CYS A 102 -11.09 -13.05 -11.47
CA CYS A 102 -10.54 -14.40 -11.48
C CYS A 102 -9.38 -14.47 -12.47
N LEU A 103 -8.25 -14.95 -12.01
CA LEU A 103 -7.02 -15.07 -12.76
C LEU A 103 -6.57 -16.54 -12.77
N THR A 104 -6.33 -17.07 -13.93
CA THR A 104 -5.63 -18.36 -14.04
C THR A 104 -4.16 -18.23 -13.64
N ALA A 105 -3.48 -19.35 -13.49
CA ALA A 105 -2.05 -19.39 -13.16
C ALA A 105 -1.23 -18.53 -14.14
N ASN A 106 -0.34 -17.68 -13.60
CA ASN A 106 0.52 -16.75 -14.36
C ASN A 106 -0.23 -15.70 -15.20
N GLN A 107 -1.51 -15.45 -14.93
CA GLN A 107 -2.30 -14.47 -15.66
C GLN A 107 -2.19 -13.08 -15.05
N THR A 108 -2.18 -12.06 -15.91
CA THR A 108 -2.36 -10.64 -15.55
C THR A 108 -3.67 -10.14 -16.14
N ALA A 109 -4.46 -9.45 -15.32
CA ALA A 109 -5.57 -8.64 -15.80
C ALA A 109 -5.21 -7.16 -15.72
N SER A 110 -5.69 -6.40 -16.72
CA SER A 110 -5.60 -4.94 -16.77
C SER A 110 -6.98 -4.37 -17.04
N PHE A 111 -7.41 -3.39 -16.24
CA PHE A 111 -8.69 -2.72 -16.42
C PHE A 111 -8.60 -1.24 -16.04
N LEU A 112 -9.55 -0.45 -16.51
CA LEU A 112 -9.73 0.93 -16.10
C LEU A 112 -10.73 0.99 -14.95
N THR A 113 -10.46 1.82 -13.95
CA THR A 113 -11.38 1.98 -12.82
C THR A 113 -12.73 2.56 -13.25
N SER A 114 -12.76 3.33 -14.34
CA SER A 114 -14.02 3.80 -14.95
C SER A 114 -14.93 2.70 -15.50
N ASP A 115 -14.39 1.50 -15.73
CA ASP A 115 -15.18 0.37 -16.23
C ASP A 115 -15.93 -0.35 -15.10
N LEU A 116 -15.43 -0.26 -13.86
CA LEU A 116 -15.99 -0.96 -12.71
C LEU A 116 -16.68 -0.04 -11.71
N ASP A 117 -16.11 1.16 -11.46
CA ASP A 117 -16.63 2.13 -10.48
C ASP A 117 -16.54 3.55 -11.05
N PRO A 118 -17.40 3.91 -12.04
CA PRO A 118 -17.32 5.18 -12.74
C PRO A 118 -17.76 6.36 -11.88
N GLY A 119 -17.02 7.47 -11.94
CA GLY A 119 -17.35 8.73 -11.29
C GLY A 119 -16.85 8.86 -9.85
N ILE A 120 -16.14 7.86 -9.35
CA ILE A 120 -15.66 7.83 -7.97
C ILE A 120 -14.15 8.08 -7.92
N THR A 121 -13.69 8.58 -6.78
CA THR A 121 -12.27 8.70 -6.44
C THR A 121 -12.03 8.14 -5.05
N GLY A 122 -10.98 7.33 -4.89
CA GLY A 122 -10.73 6.65 -3.63
C GLY A 122 -9.49 5.78 -3.65
N TYR A 123 -9.59 4.62 -3.02
CA TYR A 123 -8.56 3.59 -2.99
C TYR A 123 -9.20 2.21 -3.15
N ILE A 124 -8.40 1.21 -3.53
CA ILE A 124 -8.89 -0.15 -3.75
C ILE A 124 -8.18 -1.09 -2.80
N VAL A 125 -8.94 -2.04 -2.23
CA VAL A 125 -8.40 -3.18 -1.48
C VAL A 125 -8.78 -4.45 -2.24
N ALA A 126 -7.78 -5.26 -2.61
CA ALA A 126 -7.97 -6.54 -3.27
C ALA A 126 -7.57 -7.66 -2.32
N VAL A 127 -8.44 -8.63 -2.12
CA VAL A 127 -8.25 -9.74 -1.16
C VAL A 127 -8.30 -11.06 -1.91
N ALA A 128 -7.27 -11.90 -1.72
CA ALA A 128 -7.30 -13.27 -2.21
C ALA A 128 -8.32 -14.10 -1.43
N THR A 129 -9.22 -14.75 -2.14
CA THR A 129 -10.28 -15.59 -1.57
C THR A 129 -10.29 -16.95 -2.24
N ASN A 130 -11.05 -17.89 -1.68
CA ASN A 130 -11.44 -19.08 -2.41
C ASN A 130 -12.69 -18.80 -3.28
N GLU A 131 -13.18 -19.82 -4.00
CA GLU A 131 -14.37 -19.73 -4.85
C GLU A 131 -15.65 -19.33 -4.12
N ASN A 132 -15.71 -19.53 -2.79
CA ASN A 132 -16.83 -19.14 -1.94
C ASN A 132 -16.68 -17.72 -1.36
N GLY A 133 -15.64 -16.98 -1.73
CA GLY A 133 -15.37 -15.63 -1.24
C GLY A 133 -14.71 -15.57 0.15
N ILE A 134 -14.29 -16.70 0.72
CA ILE A 134 -13.63 -16.75 2.02
C ILE A 134 -12.15 -16.40 1.84
N PRO A 135 -11.58 -15.45 2.61
CA PRO A 135 -10.16 -15.10 2.56
C PRO A 135 -9.24 -16.32 2.78
N ILE A 136 -8.18 -16.40 1.99
CA ILE A 136 -7.19 -17.48 2.05
C ILE A 136 -5.78 -16.95 2.13
N SER A 137 -4.84 -17.78 2.58
CA SER A 137 -3.41 -17.53 2.44
C SER A 137 -2.98 -17.80 1.00
N PHE A 138 -2.79 -16.73 0.22
CA PHE A 138 -2.41 -16.81 -1.19
C PHE A 138 -1.43 -15.67 -1.53
N ASP A 139 -0.20 -15.78 -1.09
CA ASP A 139 0.82 -14.73 -1.22
C ASP A 139 1.46 -14.68 -2.61
N TYR A 140 0.62 -14.65 -3.68
CA TYR A 140 1.08 -14.64 -5.06
C TYR A 140 0.53 -13.48 -5.88
N LEU A 141 -0.22 -12.56 -5.26
CA LEU A 141 -0.75 -11.41 -5.97
C LEU A 141 0.28 -10.29 -6.03
N MET A 142 0.46 -9.70 -7.21
CA MET A 142 1.21 -8.46 -7.44
C MET A 142 0.30 -7.49 -8.19
N GLY A 143 0.51 -6.18 -7.97
CA GLY A 143 -0.26 -5.19 -8.70
C GLY A 143 0.44 -3.85 -8.80
N ASP A 144 0.01 -3.08 -9.79
CA ASP A 144 0.38 -1.68 -9.96
C ASP A 144 -0.80 -0.85 -10.44
N GLU A 145 -0.73 0.46 -10.21
CA GLU A 145 -1.71 1.46 -10.62
C GLU A 145 -1.03 2.58 -11.41
N TYR A 146 -1.55 2.85 -12.60
CA TYR A 146 -1.17 4.03 -13.37
C TYR A 146 -2.26 5.08 -13.28
N VAL A 147 -1.98 6.15 -12.55
CA VAL A 147 -2.95 7.18 -12.15
C VAL A 147 -2.75 8.45 -12.97
N LYS A 148 -3.85 9.01 -13.48
CA LYS A 148 -3.92 10.35 -14.04
C LYS A 148 -4.98 11.15 -13.27
N ILE A 149 -4.62 12.34 -12.79
CA ILE A 149 -5.51 13.24 -12.05
C ILE A 149 -5.75 14.52 -12.84
N PHE A 150 -6.96 15.04 -12.79
CA PHE A 150 -7.37 16.27 -13.49
C PHE A 150 -6.41 17.46 -13.26
N THR A 151 -5.83 17.57 -12.07
CA THR A 151 -4.84 18.60 -11.75
C THR A 151 -3.54 18.48 -12.54
N GLY A 152 -3.35 17.38 -13.30
CA GLY A 152 -2.16 17.07 -14.08
C GLY A 152 -1.09 16.32 -13.29
N HIS A 153 -1.37 15.89 -12.07
CA HIS A 153 -0.55 14.90 -11.37
C HIS A 153 -0.74 13.53 -12.02
N PHE A 154 0.32 12.75 -12.07
CA PHE A 154 0.31 11.39 -12.56
C PHE A 154 1.36 10.55 -11.82
N ALA A 155 1.14 9.26 -11.75
CA ALA A 155 2.08 8.30 -11.16
C ALA A 155 1.89 6.89 -11.72
N ASN A 156 2.95 6.11 -11.66
CA ASN A 156 2.91 4.66 -11.70
C ASN A 156 3.38 4.16 -10.34
N LEU A 157 2.50 3.49 -9.60
CA LEU A 157 2.71 3.10 -8.22
C LEU A 157 2.50 1.59 -8.08
N GLY A 158 3.39 0.92 -7.36
CA GLY A 158 3.14 -0.46 -6.94
C GLY A 158 2.03 -0.52 -5.89
N ALA A 159 1.15 -1.50 -5.99
CA ALA A 159 0.20 -1.80 -4.93
C ALA A 159 0.92 -2.24 -3.66
N LEU A 160 0.49 -1.73 -2.52
CA LEU A 160 1.04 -2.16 -1.24
C LEU A 160 0.58 -3.58 -0.95
N ALA A 161 1.49 -4.55 -1.05
CA ALA A 161 1.19 -5.95 -0.82
C ALA A 161 1.38 -6.35 0.65
N ILE A 162 0.42 -7.09 1.17
CA ILE A 162 0.41 -7.60 2.54
C ILE A 162 0.31 -9.13 2.46
N SER A 163 1.30 -9.81 2.99
CA SER A 163 1.31 -11.27 3.05
C SER A 163 0.60 -11.77 4.30
N THR A 164 0.16 -13.01 4.24
CA THR A 164 -0.25 -13.73 5.44
C THR A 164 0.97 -14.05 6.31
N ALA A 165 0.78 -14.07 7.61
CA ALA A 165 1.81 -14.48 8.57
C ALA A 165 1.71 -15.98 8.91
N THR A 166 0.73 -16.68 8.36
CA THR A 166 0.46 -18.10 8.57
C THR A 166 -0.09 -18.74 7.31
N ASP A 167 0.14 -20.05 7.15
CA ASP A 167 -0.41 -20.83 6.05
C ASP A 167 -1.90 -21.14 6.22
N GLN A 168 -2.34 -21.18 7.47
CA GLN A 168 -3.72 -21.42 7.82
C GLN A 168 -4.27 -20.15 8.50
N LEU A 169 -4.93 -19.33 7.71
CA LEU A 169 -5.63 -18.17 8.23
C LEU A 169 -6.75 -18.63 9.18
N ASN A 170 -6.73 -18.11 10.40
CA ASN A 170 -7.91 -18.15 11.25
C ASN A 170 -8.88 -17.07 10.76
N VAL A 171 -9.72 -17.44 9.79
CA VAL A 171 -10.77 -16.57 9.32
C VAL A 171 -11.84 -16.48 10.40
N THR A 172 -11.91 -15.33 11.06
CA THR A 172 -12.97 -15.07 12.03
C THR A 172 -14.25 -14.78 11.27
N SER A 173 -15.18 -15.72 11.30
CA SER A 173 -16.54 -15.52 10.78
C SER A 173 -17.27 -14.48 11.63
N VAL A 174 -17.91 -13.53 10.97
CA VAL A 174 -18.70 -12.46 11.58
C VAL A 174 -20.12 -12.56 11.00
N ASN A 175 -21.12 -12.12 11.77
CA ASN A 175 -22.52 -12.11 11.33
C ASN A 175 -23.00 -13.48 10.78
N GLU A 176 -22.83 -14.54 11.56
CA GLU A 176 -23.32 -15.90 11.22
C GLU A 176 -22.74 -16.47 9.91
N GLY A 177 -21.51 -16.05 9.53
CA GLY A 177 -20.83 -16.55 8.34
C GLY A 177 -21.04 -15.71 7.08
N ILE A 178 -21.79 -14.62 7.16
CA ILE A 178 -22.01 -13.69 6.03
C ILE A 178 -20.80 -12.78 5.78
N SER A 179 -19.95 -12.62 6.78
CA SER A 179 -18.75 -11.77 6.71
C SER A 179 -17.53 -12.44 7.32
N ALA A 180 -16.35 -12.01 6.92
CA ALA A 180 -15.06 -12.47 7.43
C ALA A 180 -14.21 -11.29 7.88
N ALA A 181 -13.55 -11.42 9.05
CA ALA A 181 -12.62 -10.42 9.54
C ALA A 181 -11.19 -10.76 9.12
N LEU A 182 -10.52 -9.83 8.44
CA LEU A 182 -9.09 -9.86 8.16
C LEU A 182 -8.36 -9.14 9.31
N LEU A 183 -7.51 -9.87 10.02
CA LEU A 183 -6.77 -9.36 11.18
C LEU A 183 -5.32 -9.07 10.76
N PHE A 184 -4.94 -7.80 10.73
CA PHE A 184 -3.58 -7.34 10.46
C PHE A 184 -2.82 -7.15 11.77
N ASP A 185 -2.56 -8.26 12.47
CA ASP A 185 -2.01 -8.35 13.83
C ASP A 185 -0.57 -8.87 13.87
N GLY A 186 -0.03 -9.29 12.70
CA GLY A 186 1.27 -9.96 12.60
C GLY A 186 1.22 -11.46 12.90
N ILE A 187 0.02 -12.01 13.13
CA ILE A 187 -0.24 -13.44 13.34
C ILE A 187 -1.02 -14.01 12.15
N ASN A 188 -2.08 -13.33 11.72
CA ASN A 188 -2.88 -13.70 10.56
C ASN A 188 -2.33 -13.03 9.29
N TYR A 189 -2.32 -11.71 9.25
CA TYR A 189 -1.70 -10.91 8.20
C TYR A 189 -0.61 -10.04 8.79
N GLN A 190 0.35 -9.65 7.98
CA GLN A 190 1.35 -8.64 8.34
C GLN A 190 0.66 -7.36 8.80
N ARG A 191 1.30 -6.69 9.78
CA ARG A 191 0.77 -5.45 10.34
C ARG A 191 0.79 -4.31 9.32
N LEU A 192 -0.20 -3.43 9.43
CA LEU A 192 -0.31 -2.25 8.61
C LEU A 192 0.44 -1.05 9.20
N PRO A 193 0.83 -0.08 8.36
CA PRO A 193 1.50 1.14 8.83
C PRO A 193 0.61 1.98 9.73
N HIS A 194 1.25 2.67 10.69
CA HIS A 194 0.62 3.61 11.60
C HIS A 194 1.18 5.03 11.46
N VAL A 195 2.51 5.17 11.45
CA VAL A 195 3.19 6.44 11.22
C VAL A 195 3.74 6.42 9.79
N LEU A 196 3.38 7.43 9.01
CA LEU A 196 3.85 7.61 7.66
C LEU A 196 4.83 8.78 7.56
N ALA A 197 5.75 8.72 6.59
CA ALA A 197 6.64 9.83 6.27
C ALA A 197 6.69 10.15 4.79
N ILE A 198 6.81 11.45 4.49
CA ILE A 198 7.14 12.00 3.18
C ILE A 198 8.57 12.50 3.30
N ASN A 199 9.51 11.81 2.69
CA ASN A 199 10.94 12.06 2.83
C ASN A 199 11.46 13.29 2.06
N ASN A 200 10.66 13.84 1.14
CA ASN A 200 11.03 15.01 0.36
C ASN A 200 9.80 15.81 -0.06
N ILE A 201 9.75 17.05 0.37
CA ILE A 201 8.76 18.04 -0.02
C ILE A 201 9.55 19.20 -0.62
N PRO A 202 9.61 19.32 -1.96
CA PRO A 202 10.34 20.40 -2.61
C PRO A 202 9.59 21.71 -2.49
N ALA A 203 10.34 22.84 -2.51
CA ALA A 203 9.75 24.16 -2.40
C ALA A 203 8.71 24.44 -3.48
N ARG A 204 7.57 24.99 -3.09
CA ARG A 204 6.52 25.43 -4.03
C ARG A 204 6.96 26.59 -4.90
N ALA A 205 7.79 27.47 -4.36
CA ALA A 205 8.35 28.62 -5.09
C ALA A 205 9.14 28.21 -6.35
N ASP A 206 9.62 26.94 -6.40
CA ASP A 206 10.32 26.38 -7.54
C ASP A 206 9.37 25.70 -8.56
N GLY A 207 8.07 25.92 -8.44
CA GLY A 207 7.03 25.41 -9.34
C GLY A 207 6.50 24.02 -8.97
N ASN A 208 6.85 23.50 -7.79
CA ASN A 208 6.36 22.20 -7.32
C ASN A 208 4.97 22.33 -6.70
N ASP A 209 4.11 21.38 -7.04
CA ASP A 209 2.83 21.11 -6.41
C ASP A 209 2.82 19.68 -5.90
N THR A 210 3.03 19.51 -4.62
CA THR A 210 3.10 18.21 -3.95
C THR A 210 1.75 17.87 -3.34
N MET A 211 1.06 16.90 -3.91
CA MET A 211 -0.20 16.36 -3.39
C MET A 211 0.06 15.20 -2.45
N VAL A 212 -0.58 15.23 -1.30
CA VAL A 212 -0.63 14.15 -0.31
C VAL A 212 -1.96 13.45 -0.43
N VAL A 213 -1.93 12.12 -0.45
CA VAL A 213 -3.10 11.25 -0.37
C VAL A 213 -2.91 10.31 0.81
N LEU A 214 -3.87 10.29 1.72
CA LEU A 214 -3.85 9.45 2.93
C LEU A 214 -5.12 8.62 2.96
N ASN A 215 -4.99 7.33 3.23
CA ASN A 215 -6.08 6.39 3.40
C ASN A 215 -6.07 5.83 4.81
N ARG A 216 -7.24 5.67 5.41
CA ARG A 216 -7.42 4.80 6.56
C ARG A 216 -7.86 3.41 6.09
N ILE A 217 -7.09 2.40 6.46
CA ILE A 217 -7.41 1.01 6.15
C ILE A 217 -8.09 0.37 7.34
N GLY A 218 -9.38 0.05 7.19
CA GLY A 218 -10.19 -0.56 8.25
C GLY A 218 -11.68 -0.34 8.03
N GLY A 219 -12.48 -0.97 8.87
CA GLY A 219 -13.94 -0.86 8.84
C GLY A 219 -14.63 -2.14 8.40
N ASP A 220 -15.94 -2.07 8.26
CA ASP A 220 -16.77 -3.14 7.74
C ASP A 220 -17.24 -2.77 6.33
N TYR A 221 -16.65 -3.41 5.33
CA TYR A 221 -16.91 -3.09 3.93
C TYR A 221 -18.31 -3.47 3.45
N SER A 222 -19.08 -4.21 4.24
CA SER A 222 -20.51 -4.44 3.97
C SER A 222 -21.37 -3.22 4.30
N ILE A 223 -20.88 -2.31 5.15
CA ILE A 223 -21.59 -1.10 5.59
C ILE A 223 -20.79 0.20 5.36
N GLY A 224 -19.52 0.10 5.00
CA GLY A 224 -18.64 1.21 4.67
C GLY A 224 -17.30 1.19 5.39
N ALA A 225 -16.30 1.83 4.79
CA ALA A 225 -14.96 1.94 5.33
C ALA A 225 -14.87 2.94 6.51
N SER A 226 -13.81 2.82 7.31
CA SER A 226 -13.57 3.70 8.45
C SER A 226 -13.06 5.07 8.02
N LYS A 227 -13.53 6.12 8.70
CA LYS A 227 -13.08 7.51 8.49
C LYS A 227 -11.74 7.76 9.16
N ILE A 228 -10.95 8.66 8.56
CA ILE A 228 -9.60 8.97 9.00
C ILE A 228 -9.56 9.55 10.42
N GLY A 229 -10.24 10.66 10.69
CA GLY A 229 -10.23 11.35 11.99
C GLY A 229 -9.16 12.42 12.10
N SER A 230 -8.51 12.50 13.27
CA SER A 230 -7.55 13.54 13.61
C SER A 230 -6.11 13.05 13.45
N PHE A 231 -5.26 13.96 12.97
CA PHE A 231 -3.83 13.75 12.76
C PHE A 231 -2.98 14.75 13.52
N PHE A 232 -1.78 14.32 13.84
CA PHE A 232 -0.67 15.19 14.22
C PHE A 232 0.52 14.92 13.31
N GLY A 233 1.29 15.95 13.00
CA GLY A 233 2.49 15.82 12.18
C GLY A 233 3.60 16.75 12.60
N LEU A 234 4.82 16.36 12.25
CA LEU A 234 6.03 17.15 12.39
C LEU A 234 6.63 17.38 11.01
N LEU A 235 6.81 18.63 10.64
CA LEU A 235 7.46 19.06 9.40
C LEU A 235 8.84 19.59 9.73
N TYR A 236 9.83 19.10 9.06
CA TYR A 236 11.23 19.49 9.16
C TYR A 236 11.68 20.17 7.88
N ASP A 237 12.48 21.22 8.01
CA ASP A 237 13.24 21.77 6.90
C ASP A 237 14.57 21.01 6.71
N ASP A 238 15.35 21.36 5.68
CA ASP A 238 16.67 20.80 5.42
C ASP A 238 17.79 21.37 6.35
N ALA A 239 17.44 22.28 7.28
CA ALA A 239 18.30 22.77 8.34
C ALA A 239 17.90 22.21 9.73
N GLU A 240 17.13 21.10 9.74
CA GLU A 240 16.69 20.38 10.96
C GLU A 240 15.73 21.17 11.87
N SER A 241 15.24 22.33 11.42
CA SER A 241 14.20 23.05 12.16
C SER A 241 12.86 22.29 12.06
N VAL A 242 12.12 22.23 13.15
CA VAL A 242 10.86 21.48 13.22
C VAL A 242 9.69 22.38 13.56
N VAL A 243 8.58 22.15 12.88
CA VAL A 243 7.27 22.72 13.23
C VAL A 243 6.23 21.62 13.32
N SER A 244 5.28 21.76 14.23
CA SER A 244 4.17 20.84 14.35
C SER A 244 2.93 21.37 13.65
N TYR A 245 2.05 20.44 13.28
CA TYR A 245 0.72 20.74 12.75
C TYR A 245 -0.27 19.67 13.15
N SER A 246 -1.55 20.02 13.12
CA SER A 246 -2.64 19.07 13.28
C SER A 246 -3.76 19.39 12.32
N PHE A 247 -4.52 18.39 11.94
CA PHE A 247 -5.75 18.54 11.17
C PHE A 247 -6.71 17.39 11.46
N SER A 248 -7.97 17.57 11.11
CA SER A 248 -9.01 16.56 11.28
C SER A 248 -9.86 16.50 10.03
N THR A 249 -10.36 15.29 9.71
CA THR A 249 -11.21 15.06 8.53
C THR A 249 -12.17 13.90 8.78
N ASN A 250 -13.32 13.94 8.09
CA ASN A 250 -14.38 12.94 8.16
C ASN A 250 -14.48 12.05 6.91
N VAL A 251 -13.41 11.96 6.12
CA VAL A 251 -13.34 11.18 4.90
C VAL A 251 -12.51 9.91 5.12
N CYS A 252 -12.58 8.95 4.21
CA CYS A 252 -11.76 7.73 4.24
C CYS A 252 -10.46 7.88 3.48
N GLN A 253 -10.45 8.76 2.49
CA GLN A 253 -9.25 9.20 1.81
C GLN A 253 -9.15 10.72 1.88
N TYR A 254 -8.05 11.23 2.40
CA TYR A 254 -7.75 12.66 2.41
C TYR A 254 -6.79 13.02 1.29
N ARG A 255 -7.11 14.03 0.50
CA ARG A 255 -6.28 14.55 -0.58
C ARG A 255 -6.08 16.03 -0.41
N ALA A 256 -4.83 16.48 -0.41
CA ALA A 256 -4.51 17.91 -0.36
C ALA A 256 -3.14 18.20 -0.97
N SER A 257 -3.02 19.31 -1.68
CA SER A 257 -1.72 19.87 -2.05
C SER A 257 -1.05 20.54 -0.84
N ILE A 258 0.21 20.21 -0.61
CA ILE A 258 1.02 20.84 0.40
C ILE A 258 1.20 22.32 0.05
N SER A 259 0.79 23.22 0.95
CA SER A 259 0.75 24.65 0.70
C SER A 259 0.70 25.43 2.01
N ASN A 260 0.64 26.75 1.95
CA ASN A 260 0.38 27.59 3.14
C ASN A 260 -0.98 27.34 3.80
N ALA A 261 -1.90 26.66 3.11
CA ALA A 261 -3.20 26.27 3.65
C ALA A 261 -3.19 24.86 4.27
N PHE A 262 -2.31 23.96 3.77
CA PHE A 262 -2.17 22.61 4.27
C PHE A 262 -0.72 22.09 4.08
N PRO A 263 -0.08 21.56 5.12
CA PRO A 263 -0.50 21.68 6.53
C PRO A 263 -0.40 23.14 7.02
N ARG A 264 -1.35 23.54 7.86
CA ARG A 264 -1.33 24.90 8.40
C ARG A 264 -0.30 24.97 9.54
N THR A 265 0.84 25.55 9.26
CA THR A 265 1.97 25.70 10.17
C THR A 265 2.19 27.16 10.56
N THR A 266 2.97 27.38 11.63
CA THR A 266 3.50 28.67 12.03
C THR A 266 4.99 28.48 12.32
N PRO A 267 5.93 29.09 11.55
CA PRO A 267 5.70 29.93 10.37
C PRO A 267 4.96 29.21 9.23
N ARG A 268 4.58 29.95 8.16
CA ARG A 268 3.95 29.37 6.97
C ARG A 268 4.92 28.50 6.20
N LEU A 269 4.39 27.52 5.45
CA LEU A 269 5.17 26.54 4.69
C LEU A 269 6.25 27.18 3.80
N ASP A 270 5.89 28.23 3.03
CA ASP A 270 6.84 28.89 2.11
C ASP A 270 7.97 29.63 2.86
N THR A 271 7.83 29.87 4.16
CA THR A 271 8.89 30.38 5.04
C THR A 271 9.78 29.25 5.56
N ILE A 272 9.19 28.08 5.82
CA ILE A 272 9.91 26.89 6.31
C ILE A 272 10.70 26.26 5.17
N ILE A 273 10.09 26.16 3.98
CA ILE A 273 10.68 25.58 2.78
C ILE A 273 10.70 26.64 1.66
N PRO A 274 11.61 27.62 1.73
CA PRO A 274 11.75 28.64 0.70
C PRO A 274 12.36 28.08 -0.60
N SER A 275 12.37 28.90 -1.66
CA SER A 275 12.97 28.52 -2.96
C SER A 275 14.38 27.91 -2.79
N GLY A 276 14.64 26.84 -3.53
CA GLY A 276 15.90 26.10 -3.51
C GLY A 276 16.06 25.14 -2.33
N ARG A 277 15.07 25.05 -1.45
CA ARG A 277 15.09 24.19 -0.26
C ARG A 277 14.06 23.05 -0.36
N SER A 278 14.20 22.09 0.51
CA SER A 278 13.24 21.00 0.67
C SER A 278 12.99 20.72 2.15
N GLY A 279 11.94 19.97 2.43
CA GLY A 279 11.62 19.50 3.76
C GLY A 279 11.14 18.06 3.73
N TRP A 280 10.85 17.52 4.91
CA TRP A 280 10.21 16.22 5.06
C TRP A 280 9.23 16.26 6.21
N THR A 281 8.26 15.36 6.21
CA THR A 281 7.29 15.30 7.30
C THR A 281 7.01 13.87 7.69
N LYS A 282 6.71 13.67 8.98
CA LYS A 282 6.06 12.47 9.50
C LYS A 282 4.73 12.86 10.11
N LEU A 283 3.75 11.95 9.98
CA LEU A 283 2.40 12.17 10.47
C LEU A 283 1.80 10.86 11.00
N TRP A 284 0.91 10.98 11.96
CA TRP A 284 0.22 9.86 12.59
C TRP A 284 -1.15 10.27 13.09
N PRO A 285 -2.09 9.30 13.22
CA PRO A 285 -3.41 9.56 13.76
C PRO A 285 -3.33 9.81 15.27
N THR A 286 -4.17 10.72 15.77
CA THR A 286 -4.32 11.03 17.20
C THR A 286 -5.69 10.68 17.74
N GLY A 287 -6.61 10.27 16.90
CA GLY A 287 -7.95 9.85 17.24
C GLY A 287 -8.78 9.61 15.98
N THR A 288 -9.92 8.98 16.16
CA THR A 288 -10.84 8.68 15.07
C THR A 288 -12.11 9.52 15.15
N ALA A 289 -12.66 9.90 14.02
CA ALA A 289 -14.02 10.44 13.93
C ALA A 289 -15.10 9.35 13.95
N ASP A 290 -14.70 8.08 14.00
CA ASP A 290 -15.56 6.92 13.84
C ASP A 290 -15.70 6.17 15.16
N ASN A 291 -16.94 5.96 15.61
CA ASN A 291 -17.27 5.19 16.82
C ASN A 291 -17.56 3.71 16.51
N ARG A 292 -17.21 3.22 15.32
CA ARG A 292 -17.49 1.83 14.94
C ARG A 292 -16.63 0.85 15.74
N PRO A 293 -17.09 -0.41 15.89
CA PRO A 293 -16.28 -1.46 16.49
C PRO A 293 -14.90 -1.53 15.82
N PHE A 294 -13.87 -1.78 16.60
CA PHE A 294 -12.46 -1.90 16.18
C PHE A 294 -11.70 -0.59 15.84
N GLY A 295 -12.27 0.59 16.02
CA GLY A 295 -11.67 1.83 15.50
C GLY A 295 -11.39 2.95 16.49
N GLY A 296 -11.55 2.73 17.81
CA GLY A 296 -11.56 3.83 18.79
C GLY A 296 -10.19 4.35 19.25
N ALA A 297 -9.22 3.49 19.44
CA ALA A 297 -7.90 3.88 19.94
C ALA A 297 -7.00 4.35 18.80
N ALA A 298 -6.23 5.43 19.04
CA ALA A 298 -5.37 6.02 18.00
C ALA A 298 -4.30 5.05 17.48
N ASP A 299 -3.74 4.22 18.34
CA ASP A 299 -2.72 3.21 18.01
C ASP A 299 -3.24 2.04 17.15
N LEU A 300 -4.56 1.85 17.08
CA LEU A 300 -5.23 0.86 16.22
C LEU A 300 -5.58 1.42 14.83
N ILE A 301 -5.27 2.67 14.53
CA ILE A 301 -5.54 3.26 13.22
C ILE A 301 -4.39 2.95 12.27
N SER A 302 -4.69 2.20 11.22
CA SER A 302 -3.75 1.96 10.14
C SER A 302 -3.91 2.99 9.04
N LEU A 303 -2.79 3.41 8.49
CA LEU A 303 -2.69 4.39 7.42
C LEU A 303 -1.86 3.85 6.27
N THR A 304 -2.29 4.18 5.07
CA THR A 304 -1.46 4.09 3.87
C THR A 304 -1.52 5.41 3.12
N GLY A 305 -0.63 5.63 2.18
CA GLY A 305 -0.71 6.86 1.41
C GLY A 305 0.36 6.98 0.35
N VAL A 306 0.13 7.94 -0.53
CA VAL A 306 1.04 8.30 -1.61
C VAL A 306 1.28 9.80 -1.62
N VAL A 307 2.42 10.17 -2.18
CA VAL A 307 2.74 11.55 -2.50
C VAL A 307 2.97 11.66 -4.00
N LEU A 308 2.30 12.62 -4.62
CA LEU A 308 2.47 12.93 -6.04
C LEU A 308 3.00 14.36 -6.17
N ASN A 309 4.06 14.55 -6.93
CA ASN A 309 4.57 15.87 -7.25
C ASN A 309 4.32 16.18 -8.72
N LYS A 310 3.89 17.39 -8.99
CA LYS A 310 3.84 17.99 -10.31
C LYS A 310 4.67 19.26 -10.30
N ASN A 311 5.54 19.42 -11.29
CA ASN A 311 6.31 20.65 -11.42
C ASN A 311 5.91 21.37 -12.71
N SER A 312 5.43 22.60 -12.59
CA SER A 312 5.01 23.42 -13.73
C SER A 312 6.19 23.81 -14.64
N ASN A 313 7.42 23.77 -14.12
CA ASN A 313 8.64 24.14 -14.84
C ASN A 313 9.34 22.93 -15.48
N MET A 314 8.71 21.74 -15.49
CA MET A 314 9.31 20.49 -15.93
C MET A 314 9.92 20.52 -17.34
N LYS A 315 9.37 21.37 -18.22
CA LYS A 315 9.85 21.52 -19.59
C LYS A 315 11.00 22.53 -19.74
N SER A 316 11.22 23.37 -18.74
CA SER A 316 12.17 24.49 -18.79
C SER A 316 13.31 24.39 -17.79
N SER A 317 13.27 23.43 -16.87
CA SER A 317 14.27 23.24 -15.83
C SER A 317 14.70 21.77 -15.75
N SER A 318 16.01 21.53 -15.76
CA SER A 318 16.60 20.21 -15.59
C SER A 318 16.39 19.62 -14.17
N ASN A 319 16.05 20.47 -13.19
CA ASN A 319 15.82 20.08 -11.80
C ASN A 319 14.33 19.91 -11.46
N ALA A 320 13.45 19.98 -12.45
CA ALA A 320 12.02 19.80 -12.25
C ALA A 320 11.63 18.32 -12.43
N PHE A 321 10.95 17.75 -11.44
CA PHE A 321 10.49 16.36 -11.44
C PHE A 321 9.00 16.28 -11.21
N SER A 322 8.35 15.34 -11.92
CA SER A 322 6.95 14.98 -11.71
C SER A 322 6.83 13.47 -11.57
N GLY A 323 5.86 13.03 -10.79
CA GLY A 323 5.61 11.60 -10.53
C GLY A 323 5.08 11.38 -9.12
N GLY A 324 4.99 10.13 -8.71
CA GLY A 324 4.50 9.76 -7.39
C GLY A 324 5.25 8.58 -6.80
N ARG A 325 5.06 8.39 -5.51
CA ARG A 325 5.59 7.27 -4.75
C ARG A 325 4.72 6.98 -3.53
N ASN A 326 4.75 5.75 -3.06
CA ASN A 326 4.20 5.38 -1.78
C ASN A 326 4.96 6.10 -0.64
N MET A 327 4.25 6.42 0.44
CA MET A 327 4.85 7.01 1.64
C MET A 327 5.67 5.96 2.38
N HIS A 328 6.71 6.41 3.07
CA HIS A 328 7.50 5.53 3.91
C HIS A 328 6.76 5.15 5.19
N HIS A 329 6.86 3.89 5.58
CA HIS A 329 6.31 3.35 6.82
C HIS A 329 7.35 3.49 7.93
N MET A 330 7.02 4.21 9.00
CA MET A 330 7.93 4.39 10.15
C MET A 330 7.61 3.46 11.31
N THR A 331 6.33 3.26 11.58
CA THR A 331 5.87 2.31 12.60
C THR A 331 4.64 1.56 12.10
N LEU A 332 4.35 0.42 12.74
CA LEU A 332 3.19 -0.40 12.43
C LEU A 332 2.15 -0.30 13.55
N THR A 333 0.87 -0.45 13.20
CA THR A 333 -0.20 -0.60 14.20
C THR A 333 -0.11 -2.00 14.84
N PRO A 334 -0.43 -2.16 16.13
CA PRO A 334 -0.50 -3.48 16.75
C PRO A 334 -1.61 -4.36 16.15
N LEU A 335 -2.71 -3.77 15.73
CA LEU A 335 -3.86 -4.43 15.12
C LEU A 335 -4.60 -3.46 14.20
N ALA A 336 -4.96 -3.93 13.02
CA ALA A 336 -6.00 -3.33 12.19
C ALA A 336 -6.97 -4.42 11.72
N VAL A 337 -8.22 -4.05 11.47
CA VAL A 337 -9.27 -4.99 11.08
C VAL A 337 -10.04 -4.45 9.89
N ILE A 338 -10.21 -5.30 8.88
CA ILE A 338 -11.17 -5.13 7.80
C ILE A 338 -12.17 -6.27 7.90
N VAL A 339 -13.45 -5.97 7.90
CA VAL A 339 -14.51 -6.97 7.74
C VAL A 339 -15.01 -6.91 6.30
N ILE A 340 -15.04 -8.04 5.62
CA ILE A 340 -15.52 -8.13 4.24
C ILE A 340 -16.74 -9.06 4.17
N PRO A 341 -17.70 -8.79 3.27
CA PRO A 341 -18.78 -9.73 2.98
C PRO A 341 -18.24 -11.00 2.32
N VAL A 342 -18.88 -12.14 2.60
CA VAL A 342 -18.51 -13.45 2.06
C VAL A 342 -19.65 -13.97 1.21
N PHE A 343 -19.40 -14.15 -0.08
CA PHE A 343 -20.31 -14.78 -1.05
C PHE A 343 -19.51 -15.36 -2.22
N PRO A 344 -20.05 -16.33 -2.94
CA PRO A 344 -19.32 -16.98 -4.03
C PRO A 344 -18.83 -16.02 -5.10
N ALA A 345 -17.61 -16.26 -5.57
CA ALA A 345 -17.02 -15.47 -6.64
C ALA A 345 -17.85 -15.57 -7.93
N SER A 346 -18.15 -14.43 -8.52
CA SER A 346 -18.87 -14.33 -9.80
C SER A 346 -17.86 -14.18 -10.95
N CYS A 347 -17.33 -15.30 -11.46
CA CYS A 347 -16.39 -15.29 -12.59
C CYS A 347 -16.99 -15.89 -13.89
#